data_3b997a3b24e0ee4759e4b99ab8fdcab7
#
_entry.id   3b997a3b24e0ee4759e4b99ab8fdcab7
#
_cell.length_a   1.000
_cell.length_b   1.000
_cell.length_c   1.000
_cell.angle_alpha   90.00
_cell.angle_beta   90.00
_cell.angle_gamma   90.00
#
_symmetry.space_group_name_H-M   'P 1'
#
loop_
_entity.id
_entity.type
_entity.pdbx_description
1 polymer ?
#
loop_
_entity_poly.entity_id
_entity_poly.type
_entity_poly.pdbx_seq_one_letter_code
_entity_poly.pdbx_strand_id
1 'polypeptide(L)'
;TLFPYTTLFRSGTDVTKNVADMVLADDNFATIIAAVEEGRRIYDNIRKAIQFLLASNLAEVLSIFCATLMGFTILNPVHLLWINLITDCFPALALGMEDGETDIMKRPPRNADDGIFADGLGFDVAFQGIVITVLTLASYFIGHYLEAGRWEIVNSPDGMSMAFLTLSMVEIFHSFNMRSRKGSIFHMKHQNKYLWGAMALSFVLTSAVIYIPALSSAFGFERISALEYDVAIGLGLLVIPAVEIRSE
;
A
#
# COMPACT_ATOMS: atom_id res chain seq x y z
N THR A 1 2.29 36.32 -4.81
CA THR A 1 1.40 35.86 -5.91
C THR A 1 0.41 34.89 -5.32
N LEU A 2 -0.89 35.27 -5.24
CA LEU A 2 -1.94 34.44 -4.63
C LEU A 2 -2.25 33.17 -5.44
N PHE A 3 -1.92 33.15 -6.73
CA PHE A 3 -2.08 32.00 -7.61
C PHE A 3 -0.90 31.95 -8.60
N PRO A 4 -0.07 30.91 -8.62
CA PRO A 4 0.99 30.73 -9.60
C PRO A 4 0.47 30.37 -10.99
N TYR A 5 -0.85 30.14 -11.14
CA TYR A 5 -1.50 29.69 -12.37
C TYR A 5 -2.48 30.73 -12.90
N THR A 6 -2.55 30.84 -14.22
CA THR A 6 -3.50 31.72 -14.91
C THR A 6 -4.82 30.99 -15.13
N THR A 7 -5.91 31.51 -14.53
CA THR A 7 -7.25 30.96 -14.72
C THR A 7 -8.05 31.88 -15.63
N LEU A 8 -8.75 31.32 -16.60
CA LEU A 8 -9.54 32.08 -17.60
C LEU A 8 -10.94 31.49 -17.76
N PHE A 9 -11.90 32.38 -18.05
CA PHE A 9 -13.25 31.99 -18.43
C PHE A 9 -13.31 31.44 -19.86
N ARG A 10 -14.27 30.54 -20.14
CA ARG A 10 -14.52 29.97 -21.47
C ARG A 10 -14.79 31.04 -22.53
N SER A 11 -15.41 32.13 -22.13
CA SER A 11 -15.71 33.32 -22.98
C SER A 11 -14.47 34.09 -23.43
N GLY A 12 -13.27 33.78 -22.92
CA GLY A 12 -12.00 34.38 -23.35
C GLY A 12 -11.64 34.04 -24.80
N THR A 13 -10.73 34.84 -25.39
CA THR A 13 -10.23 34.60 -26.76
C THR A 13 -9.40 33.32 -26.83
N ASP A 14 -9.31 32.68 -27.98
CA ASP A 14 -8.55 31.44 -28.17
C ASP A 14 -7.05 31.62 -27.84
N VAL A 15 -6.51 32.80 -28.12
CA VAL A 15 -5.11 33.15 -27.78
C VAL A 15 -4.90 33.12 -26.27
N THR A 16 -5.82 33.68 -25.49
CA THR A 16 -5.73 33.70 -24.03
C THR A 16 -6.00 32.32 -23.41
N LYS A 17 -6.89 31.53 -24.02
CA LYS A 17 -7.12 30.12 -23.59
C LYS A 17 -5.87 29.25 -23.74
N ASN A 18 -5.11 29.47 -24.82
CA ASN A 18 -3.89 28.67 -25.08
C ASN A 18 -2.73 28.98 -24.12
N VAL A 19 -2.77 30.14 -23.43
CA VAL A 19 -1.73 30.50 -22.43
C VAL A 19 -2.21 30.37 -20.98
N ALA A 20 -3.48 30.01 -20.78
CA ALA A 20 -4.04 29.79 -19.45
C ALA A 20 -3.75 28.39 -18.97
N ASP A 21 -3.36 28.24 -17.69
CA ASP A 21 -3.16 26.94 -17.04
C ASP A 21 -4.49 26.23 -16.76
N MET A 22 -5.58 27.00 -16.60
CA MET A 22 -6.91 26.45 -16.35
C MET A 22 -7.96 27.29 -17.11
N VAL A 23 -8.93 26.63 -17.75
CA VAL A 23 -10.08 27.26 -18.41
C VAL A 23 -11.37 26.77 -17.76
N LEU A 24 -12.19 27.71 -17.25
CA LEU A 24 -13.49 27.39 -16.65
C LEU A 24 -14.54 27.18 -17.77
N ALA A 25 -14.98 25.93 -17.92
CA ALA A 25 -15.91 25.54 -18.98
C ALA A 25 -17.34 26.09 -18.75
N ASP A 26 -17.71 26.34 -17.50
CA ASP A 26 -19.02 26.87 -17.07
C ASP A 26 -19.00 28.35 -16.75
N ASP A 27 -17.88 29.03 -16.95
CA ASP A 27 -17.66 30.45 -16.63
C ASP A 27 -18.02 30.82 -15.17
N ASN A 28 -17.97 29.85 -14.27
CA ASN A 28 -18.32 30.00 -12.87
C ASN A 28 -17.08 30.00 -11.97
N PHE A 29 -16.86 31.13 -11.28
CA PHE A 29 -15.71 31.28 -10.38
C PHE A 29 -15.75 30.29 -9.21
N ALA A 30 -16.93 29.85 -8.74
CA ALA A 30 -17.05 28.86 -7.69
C ALA A 30 -16.44 27.50 -8.06
N THR A 31 -16.37 27.17 -9.34
CA THR A 31 -15.74 25.95 -9.86
C THR A 31 -14.24 25.90 -9.58
N ILE A 32 -13.57 27.05 -9.40
CA ILE A 32 -12.16 27.10 -8.99
C ILE A 32 -11.97 26.45 -7.61
N ILE A 33 -12.88 26.73 -6.67
CA ILE A 33 -12.80 26.17 -5.31
C ILE A 33 -12.95 24.65 -5.38
N ALA A 34 -13.93 24.16 -6.15
CA ALA A 34 -14.13 22.73 -6.35
C ALA A 34 -12.92 22.07 -7.04
N ALA A 35 -12.32 22.74 -8.05
CA ALA A 35 -11.12 22.24 -8.71
C ALA A 35 -9.90 22.18 -7.78
N VAL A 36 -9.73 23.16 -6.90
CA VAL A 36 -8.66 23.16 -5.89
C VAL A 36 -8.86 22.02 -4.87
N GLU A 37 -10.09 21.83 -4.41
CA GLU A 37 -10.44 20.74 -3.48
C GLU A 37 -10.14 19.38 -4.12
N GLU A 38 -10.58 19.17 -5.34
CA GLU A 38 -10.35 17.94 -6.09
C GLU A 38 -8.86 17.72 -6.37
N GLY A 39 -8.13 18.74 -6.77
CA GLY A 39 -6.69 18.66 -6.97
C GLY A 39 -5.91 18.27 -5.70
N ARG A 40 -6.31 18.80 -4.54
CA ARG A 40 -5.74 18.42 -3.24
C ARG A 40 -6.06 16.98 -2.89
N ARG A 41 -7.29 16.52 -3.12
CA ARG A 41 -7.71 15.14 -2.92
C ARG A 41 -6.89 14.17 -3.78
N ILE A 42 -6.77 14.44 -5.06
CA ILE A 42 -5.99 13.62 -5.99
C ILE A 42 -4.53 13.54 -5.54
N TYR A 43 -3.94 14.66 -5.17
CA TYR A 43 -2.55 14.69 -4.72
C TYR A 43 -2.34 13.88 -3.43
N ASP A 44 -3.23 14.01 -2.44
CA ASP A 44 -3.17 13.23 -1.20
C ASP A 44 -3.31 11.73 -1.48
N ASN A 45 -4.21 11.33 -2.37
CA ASN A 45 -4.40 9.94 -2.75
C ASN A 45 -3.21 9.36 -3.51
N ILE A 46 -2.58 10.14 -4.39
CA ILE A 46 -1.32 9.76 -5.05
C ILE A 46 -0.24 9.52 -3.99
N ARG A 47 -0.10 10.40 -3.00
CA ARG A 47 0.88 10.22 -1.92
C ARG A 47 0.61 8.97 -1.08
N LYS A 48 -0.66 8.66 -0.78
CA LYS A 48 -1.05 7.42 -0.07
C LYS A 48 -0.65 6.18 -0.87
N ALA A 49 -0.97 6.14 -2.16
CA ALA A 49 -0.61 5.04 -3.04
C ALA A 49 0.92 4.88 -3.18
N ILE A 50 1.66 5.98 -3.35
CA ILE A 50 3.13 5.97 -3.42
C ILE A 50 3.73 5.46 -2.11
N GLN A 51 3.26 5.93 -0.96
CA GLN A 51 3.75 5.48 0.34
C GLN A 51 3.51 3.99 0.53
N PHE A 52 2.32 3.51 0.19
CA PHE A 52 1.97 2.09 0.23
C PHE A 52 2.93 1.26 -0.63
N LEU A 53 3.02 1.57 -1.93
CA LEU A 53 3.87 0.83 -2.87
C LEU A 53 5.35 0.87 -2.50
N LEU A 54 5.86 2.02 -2.04
CA LEU A 54 7.27 2.12 -1.65
C LEU A 54 7.58 1.33 -0.37
N ALA A 55 6.65 1.30 0.60
CA ALA A 55 6.83 0.52 1.81
C ALA A 55 6.81 -1.00 1.53
N SER A 56 5.88 -1.47 0.69
CA SER A 56 5.80 -2.86 0.22
C SER A 56 7.08 -3.27 -0.51
N ASN A 57 7.47 -2.53 -1.54
CA ASN A 57 8.68 -2.84 -2.32
C ASN A 57 9.96 -2.80 -1.46
N LEU A 58 10.05 -1.86 -0.50
CA LEU A 58 11.18 -1.81 0.42
C LEU A 58 11.21 -3.07 1.30
N ALA A 59 10.06 -3.53 1.78
CA ALA A 59 9.96 -4.75 2.58
C ALA A 59 10.35 -6.00 1.78
N GLU A 60 9.92 -6.12 0.52
CA GLU A 60 10.35 -7.20 -0.37
C GLU A 60 11.87 -7.23 -0.53
N VAL A 61 12.48 -6.08 -0.86
CA VAL A 61 13.93 -5.95 -1.05
C VAL A 61 14.67 -6.28 0.22
N LEU A 62 14.25 -5.74 1.37
CA LEU A 62 14.91 -5.99 2.65
C LEU A 62 14.76 -7.46 3.08
N SER A 63 13.59 -8.08 2.88
CA SER A 63 13.36 -9.49 3.20
C SER A 63 14.28 -10.41 2.40
N ILE A 64 14.38 -10.18 1.09
CA ILE A 64 15.27 -10.94 0.21
C ILE A 64 16.74 -10.70 0.57
N PHE A 65 17.11 -9.44 0.84
CA PHE A 65 18.47 -9.08 1.22
C PHE A 65 18.89 -9.77 2.53
N CYS A 66 18.05 -9.69 3.58
CA CYS A 66 18.31 -10.35 4.86
C CYS A 66 18.40 -11.87 4.70
N ALA A 67 17.48 -12.50 3.97
CA ALA A 67 17.48 -13.94 3.72
C ALA A 67 18.74 -14.37 2.95
N THR A 68 19.14 -13.61 1.94
CA THR A 68 20.37 -13.88 1.16
C THR A 68 21.61 -13.79 2.03
N LEU A 69 21.72 -12.81 2.91
CA LEU A 69 22.84 -12.69 3.86
C LEU A 69 22.87 -13.86 4.86
N MET A 70 21.71 -14.37 5.25
CA MET A 70 21.60 -15.54 6.13
C MET A 70 21.74 -16.87 5.40
N GLY A 71 21.79 -16.88 4.06
CA GLY A 71 22.06 -18.05 3.24
C GLY A 71 20.84 -18.91 2.89
N PHE A 72 19.62 -18.34 2.91
CA PHE A 72 18.41 -19.04 2.47
C PHE A 72 17.59 -18.19 1.47
N THR A 73 16.65 -18.86 0.78
CA THR A 73 15.72 -18.23 -0.15
C THR A 73 14.36 -18.05 0.52
N ILE A 74 13.93 -16.81 0.72
CA ILE A 74 12.64 -16.52 1.36
C ILE A 74 11.49 -16.47 0.37
N LEU A 75 11.72 -15.98 -0.86
CA LEU A 75 10.73 -15.81 -1.91
C LEU A 75 11.37 -16.10 -3.28
N ASN A 76 10.61 -16.70 -4.18
CA ASN A 76 10.99 -16.85 -5.57
C ASN A 76 10.52 -15.65 -6.42
N PRO A 77 11.13 -15.37 -7.59
CA PRO A 77 10.70 -14.26 -8.45
C PRO A 77 9.22 -14.31 -8.84
N VAL A 78 8.64 -15.49 -9.02
CA VAL A 78 7.21 -15.64 -9.32
C VAL A 78 6.31 -15.15 -8.17
N HIS A 79 6.76 -15.29 -6.93
CA HIS A 79 6.04 -14.79 -5.75
C HIS A 79 5.99 -13.27 -5.74
N LEU A 80 7.11 -12.61 -6.04
CA LEU A 80 7.19 -11.15 -6.13
C LEU A 80 6.32 -10.60 -7.26
N LEU A 81 6.31 -11.27 -8.42
CA LEU A 81 5.41 -10.89 -9.52
C LEU A 81 3.95 -10.97 -9.11
N TRP A 82 3.57 -12.00 -8.35
CA TRP A 82 2.21 -12.14 -7.83
C TRP A 82 1.86 -11.02 -6.85
N ILE A 83 2.71 -10.79 -5.89
CA ILE A 83 2.54 -9.76 -4.86
C ILE A 83 2.35 -8.40 -5.53
N ASN A 84 3.29 -7.98 -6.36
CA ASN A 84 3.25 -6.69 -7.03
C ASN A 84 2.02 -6.52 -7.95
N LEU A 85 1.54 -7.61 -8.59
CA LEU A 85 0.39 -7.52 -9.48
C LEU A 85 -0.95 -7.57 -8.73
N ILE A 86 -1.06 -8.40 -7.70
CA ILE A 86 -2.35 -8.70 -7.06
C ILE A 86 -2.50 -7.96 -5.74
N THR A 87 -1.52 -8.06 -4.83
CA THR A 87 -1.65 -7.48 -3.50
C THR A 87 -1.27 -6.01 -3.44
N ASP A 88 -0.47 -5.52 -4.39
CA ASP A 88 -0.09 -4.11 -4.48
C ASP A 88 -0.97 -3.31 -5.44
N CYS A 89 -1.13 -3.75 -6.70
CA CYS A 89 -1.82 -2.94 -7.70
C CYS A 89 -3.28 -2.68 -7.36
N PHE A 90 -4.04 -3.67 -6.93
CA PHE A 90 -5.46 -3.48 -6.68
C PHE A 90 -5.72 -2.54 -5.50
N PRO A 91 -5.07 -2.69 -4.33
CA PRO A 91 -5.20 -1.73 -3.24
C PRO A 91 -4.68 -0.33 -3.60
N ALA A 92 -3.56 -0.22 -4.31
CA ALA A 92 -3.02 1.07 -4.73
C ALA A 92 -3.99 1.85 -5.63
N LEU A 93 -4.63 1.18 -6.60
CA LEU A 93 -5.67 1.78 -7.44
C LEU A 93 -6.89 2.22 -6.61
N ALA A 94 -7.29 1.41 -5.64
CA ALA A 94 -8.40 1.72 -4.76
C ALA A 94 -8.10 2.90 -3.82
N LEU A 95 -6.86 3.04 -3.35
CA LEU A 95 -6.40 4.21 -2.57
C LEU A 95 -6.44 5.49 -3.40
N GLY A 96 -6.20 5.40 -4.72
CA GLY A 96 -6.37 6.52 -5.65
C GLY A 96 -7.80 7.05 -5.74
N MET A 97 -8.79 6.24 -5.32
CA MET A 97 -10.22 6.57 -5.32
C MET A 97 -10.77 6.92 -3.92
N GLU A 98 -9.89 7.13 -2.92
CA GLU A 98 -10.31 7.51 -1.56
C GLU A 98 -10.96 8.88 -1.55
N ASP A 99 -11.98 9.05 -0.69
CA ASP A 99 -12.62 10.32 -0.47
C ASP A 99 -11.64 11.33 0.19
N GLY A 100 -11.84 12.62 -0.09
CA GLY A 100 -11.04 13.69 0.52
C GLY A 100 -11.26 13.77 2.03
N GLU A 101 -10.19 14.05 2.76
CA GLU A 101 -10.30 14.31 4.20
C GLU A 101 -11.07 15.61 4.45
N THR A 102 -11.89 15.65 5.51
CA THR A 102 -12.84 16.75 5.79
C THR A 102 -12.16 18.10 6.06
N ASP A 103 -10.86 18.10 6.35
CA ASP A 103 -10.06 19.29 6.63
C ASP A 103 -9.23 19.77 5.41
N ILE A 104 -9.37 19.12 4.27
CA ILE A 104 -8.49 19.30 3.09
C ILE A 104 -8.43 20.78 2.64
N MET A 105 -9.55 21.49 2.71
CA MET A 105 -9.62 22.91 2.34
C MET A 105 -9.18 23.87 3.46
N LYS A 106 -9.03 23.38 4.69
CA LYS A 106 -8.54 24.15 5.85
C LYS A 106 -7.02 24.18 5.93
N ARG A 107 -6.36 23.28 5.25
CA ARG A 107 -4.90 23.18 5.23
C ARG A 107 -4.30 24.34 4.42
N PRO A 108 -3.14 24.89 4.85
CA PRO A 108 -2.44 25.90 4.08
C PRO A 108 -2.06 25.36 2.69
N PRO A 109 -1.84 26.23 1.70
CA PRO A 109 -1.27 25.83 0.42
C PRO A 109 0.08 25.15 0.63
N ARG A 110 0.31 24.09 -0.15
CA ARG A 110 1.60 23.42 -0.19
C ARG A 110 2.68 24.34 -0.76
N ASN A 111 3.89 24.24 -0.25
CA ASN A 111 5.03 24.89 -0.86
C ASN A 111 5.33 24.24 -2.23
N ALA A 112 5.56 25.04 -3.26
CA ALA A 112 5.86 24.56 -4.61
C ALA A 112 7.18 23.73 -4.67
N ASP A 113 8.11 24.00 -3.77
CA ASP A 113 9.40 23.33 -3.70
C ASP A 113 9.36 21.99 -2.94
N ASP A 114 8.24 21.67 -2.30
CA ASP A 114 8.08 20.44 -1.54
C ASP A 114 7.99 19.24 -2.49
N GLY A 115 8.94 18.31 -2.39
CA GLY A 115 8.93 17.03 -3.08
C GLY A 115 7.86 16.06 -2.52
N ILE A 116 7.70 14.91 -3.19
CA ILE A 116 6.76 13.86 -2.76
C ILE A 116 7.09 13.34 -1.35
N PHE A 117 8.37 13.30 -1.00
CA PHE A 117 8.86 12.83 0.30
C PHE A 117 8.78 13.87 1.44
N ALA A 118 8.24 15.06 1.17
CA ALA A 118 7.99 16.05 2.20
C ALA A 118 7.06 15.51 3.32
N ASP A 119 7.01 16.20 4.45
CA ASP A 119 6.18 15.83 5.62
C ASP A 119 6.48 14.43 6.20
N GLY A 120 7.73 13.97 6.13
CA GLY A 120 8.15 12.72 6.77
C GLY A 120 7.83 11.43 6.03
N LEU A 121 7.26 11.48 4.82
CA LEU A 121 6.87 10.29 4.05
C LEU A 121 8.02 9.28 3.89
N GLY A 122 9.25 9.75 3.65
CA GLY A 122 10.41 8.86 3.53
C GLY A 122 10.71 8.07 4.80
N PHE A 123 10.54 8.69 5.97
CA PHE A 123 10.70 8.00 7.25
C PHE A 123 9.57 6.99 7.48
N ASP A 124 8.33 7.35 7.14
CA ASP A 124 7.17 6.45 7.27
C ASP A 124 7.34 5.22 6.38
N VAL A 125 7.78 5.39 5.13
CA VAL A 125 8.11 4.29 4.21
C VAL A 125 9.18 3.37 4.80
N ALA A 126 10.27 3.94 5.35
CA ALA A 126 11.34 3.15 5.95
C ALA A 126 10.86 2.38 7.18
N PHE A 127 10.10 3.01 8.07
CA PHE A 127 9.54 2.38 9.26
C PHE A 127 8.58 1.23 8.88
N GLN A 128 7.63 1.49 8.00
CA GLN A 128 6.65 0.51 7.54
C GLN A 128 7.34 -0.67 6.83
N GLY A 129 8.29 -0.39 5.92
CA GLY A 129 9.06 -1.42 5.24
C GLY A 129 9.84 -2.32 6.20
N ILE A 130 10.45 -1.76 7.24
CA ILE A 130 11.15 -2.55 8.28
C ILE A 130 10.16 -3.42 9.06
N VAL A 131 9.02 -2.87 9.48
CA VAL A 131 8.00 -3.64 10.21
C VAL A 131 7.52 -4.83 9.38
N ILE A 132 7.18 -4.59 8.11
CA ILE A 132 6.73 -5.65 7.19
C ILE A 132 7.84 -6.70 7.00
N THR A 133 9.09 -6.28 6.83
CA THR A 133 10.25 -7.19 6.73
C THR A 133 10.36 -8.10 7.95
N VAL A 134 10.26 -7.53 9.15
CA VAL A 134 10.36 -8.31 10.40
C VAL A 134 9.23 -9.33 10.50
N LEU A 135 7.99 -8.96 10.16
CA LEU A 135 6.85 -9.87 10.17
C LEU A 135 7.03 -11.00 9.14
N THR A 136 7.53 -10.69 7.96
CA THR A 136 7.78 -11.66 6.88
C THR A 136 8.87 -12.65 7.26
N LEU A 137 10.00 -12.16 7.80
CA LEU A 137 11.09 -13.03 8.29
C LEU A 137 10.63 -13.90 9.47
N ALA A 138 9.90 -13.31 10.42
CA ALA A 138 9.35 -14.07 11.56
C ALA A 138 8.43 -15.19 11.07
N SER A 139 7.57 -14.91 10.08
CA SER A 139 6.70 -15.91 9.48
C SER A 139 7.47 -17.07 8.82
N TYR A 140 8.55 -16.77 8.11
CA TYR A 140 9.40 -17.80 7.53
C TYR A 140 9.94 -18.77 8.58
N PHE A 141 10.50 -18.24 9.67
CA PHE A 141 11.05 -19.07 10.74
C PHE A 141 9.96 -19.81 11.53
N ILE A 142 8.81 -19.21 11.73
CA ILE A 142 7.67 -19.89 12.37
C ILE A 142 7.18 -21.04 11.50
N GLY A 143 7.03 -20.84 10.17
CA GLY A 143 6.65 -21.91 9.25
C GLY A 143 7.63 -23.08 9.28
N HIS A 144 8.92 -22.79 9.21
CA HIS A 144 9.95 -23.83 9.37
C HIS A 144 9.86 -24.56 10.73
N TYR A 145 9.62 -23.82 11.82
CA TYR A 145 9.49 -24.40 13.15
C TYR A 145 8.26 -25.30 13.29
N LEU A 146 7.13 -24.90 12.71
CA LEU A 146 5.88 -25.69 12.80
C LEU A 146 6.01 -27.03 12.08
N GLU A 147 6.79 -27.10 11.00
CA GLU A 147 7.06 -28.35 10.29
C GLU A 147 8.20 -29.18 10.95
N ALA A 148 9.37 -28.56 11.13
CA ALA A 148 10.60 -29.27 11.56
C ALA A 148 10.74 -29.43 13.09
N GLY A 149 9.96 -28.66 13.87
CA GLY A 149 10.03 -28.68 15.35
C GLY A 149 11.29 -28.04 15.95
N ARG A 150 12.08 -27.31 15.13
CA ARG A 150 13.36 -26.71 15.55
C ARG A 150 13.63 -25.42 14.81
N TRP A 151 14.38 -24.53 15.46
CA TRP A 151 14.80 -23.26 14.89
C TRP A 151 16.14 -23.44 14.18
N GLU A 152 16.13 -23.36 12.86
CA GLU A 152 17.33 -23.47 12.02
C GLU A 152 17.29 -22.44 10.89
N ILE A 153 18.47 -22.02 10.44
CA ILE A 153 18.61 -21.13 9.26
C ILE A 153 18.92 -22.02 8.06
N VAL A 154 17.89 -22.51 7.41
CA VAL A 154 17.96 -23.40 6.25
C VAL A 154 16.89 -23.02 5.22
N ASN A 155 17.02 -23.53 4.00
CA ASN A 155 15.95 -23.43 3.02
C ASN A 155 14.77 -24.31 3.44
N SER A 156 13.60 -23.69 3.62
CA SER A 156 12.36 -24.36 4.02
C SER A 156 11.24 -24.00 3.04
N PRO A 157 10.67 -24.97 2.32
CA PRO A 157 9.52 -24.73 1.46
C PRO A 157 8.28 -24.23 2.21
N ASP A 158 8.04 -24.75 3.42
CA ASP A 158 6.95 -24.29 4.30
C ASP A 158 7.19 -22.87 4.80
N GLY A 159 8.44 -22.58 5.23
CA GLY A 159 8.85 -21.24 5.58
C GLY A 159 8.62 -20.24 4.43
N MET A 160 8.95 -20.63 3.20
CA MET A 160 8.72 -19.82 1.99
C MET A 160 7.22 -19.60 1.74
N SER A 161 6.41 -20.63 1.85
CA SER A 161 4.96 -20.56 1.67
C SER A 161 4.30 -19.66 2.72
N MET A 162 4.73 -19.80 3.99
CA MET A 162 4.31 -18.95 5.10
C MET A 162 4.73 -17.48 4.90
N ALA A 163 5.98 -17.24 4.49
CA ALA A 163 6.48 -15.89 4.23
C ALA A 163 5.70 -15.20 3.11
N PHE A 164 5.43 -15.91 2.00
CA PHE A 164 4.61 -15.40 0.90
C PHE A 164 3.20 -15.03 1.37
N LEU A 165 2.54 -15.93 2.09
CA LEU A 165 1.19 -15.69 2.61
C LEU A 165 1.18 -14.50 3.56
N THR A 166 2.11 -14.46 4.52
CA THR A 166 2.17 -13.37 5.49
C THR A 166 2.45 -12.04 4.82
N LEU A 167 3.42 -11.96 3.90
CA LEU A 167 3.72 -10.73 3.18
C LEU A 167 2.49 -10.24 2.42
N SER A 168 1.82 -11.11 1.66
CA SER A 168 0.59 -10.78 0.93
C SER A 168 -0.51 -10.29 1.88
N MET A 169 -0.71 -10.92 3.04
CA MET A 169 -1.72 -10.49 4.03
C MET A 169 -1.35 -9.17 4.69
N VAL A 170 -0.07 -8.98 5.02
CA VAL A 170 0.43 -7.70 5.54
C VAL A 170 0.11 -6.57 4.57
N GLU A 171 0.38 -6.73 3.28
CA GLU A 171 0.13 -5.69 2.27
C GLU A 171 -1.36 -5.40 2.12
N ILE A 172 -2.21 -6.44 2.06
CA ILE A 172 -3.66 -6.27 2.04
C ILE A 172 -4.13 -5.45 3.26
N PHE A 173 -3.69 -5.80 4.47
CA PHE A 173 -4.10 -5.09 5.69
C PHE A 173 -3.42 -3.72 5.81
N HIS A 174 -2.18 -3.58 5.36
CA HIS A 174 -1.47 -2.31 5.33
C HIS A 174 -2.14 -1.28 4.42
N SER A 175 -2.73 -1.71 3.31
CA SER A 175 -3.51 -0.83 2.43
C SER A 175 -4.65 -0.13 3.18
N PHE A 176 -5.22 -0.79 4.20
CA PHE A 176 -6.22 -0.20 5.05
C PHE A 176 -5.65 0.92 5.94
N ASN A 177 -4.43 0.77 6.45
CA ASN A 177 -3.73 1.82 7.20
C ASN A 177 -3.47 3.06 6.34
N MET A 178 -3.25 2.88 5.04
CA MET A 178 -2.94 3.98 4.12
C MET A 178 -4.15 4.86 3.78
N ARG A 179 -5.35 4.55 4.24
CA ARG A 179 -6.55 5.37 4.02
C ARG A 179 -6.42 6.76 4.63
N SER A 180 -5.77 6.89 5.78
CA SER A 180 -5.44 8.17 6.39
C SER A 180 -3.96 8.23 6.74
N ARG A 181 -3.33 9.38 6.44
CA ARG A 181 -1.92 9.61 6.79
C ARG A 181 -1.74 10.32 8.14
N LYS A 182 -2.75 11.05 8.59
CA LYS A 182 -2.66 11.96 9.74
C LYS A 182 -3.68 11.68 10.83
N GLY A 183 -4.53 10.69 10.66
CA GLY A 183 -5.58 10.37 11.62
C GLY A 183 -5.81 8.88 11.74
N SER A 184 -6.34 8.46 12.88
CA SER A 184 -6.67 7.07 13.12
C SER A 184 -7.71 6.56 12.13
N ILE A 185 -7.43 5.42 11.52
CA ILE A 185 -8.34 4.74 10.58
C ILE A 185 -9.66 4.33 11.24
N PHE A 186 -9.67 4.15 12.57
CA PHE A 186 -10.86 3.78 13.34
C PHE A 186 -11.89 4.91 13.47
N HIS A 187 -11.50 6.16 13.22
CA HIS A 187 -12.38 7.34 13.30
C HIS A 187 -12.95 7.78 11.94
N MET A 188 -12.61 7.08 10.85
CA MET A 188 -13.08 7.42 9.51
C MET A 188 -14.56 7.11 9.33
N LYS A 189 -15.35 8.12 8.94
CA LYS A 189 -16.80 8.01 8.76
C LYS A 189 -17.18 7.39 7.41
N HIS A 190 -16.38 7.61 6.38
CA HIS A 190 -16.64 7.12 5.02
C HIS A 190 -15.86 5.84 4.75
N GLN A 191 -16.53 4.88 4.08
CA GLN A 191 -15.93 3.60 3.73
C GLN A 191 -15.65 3.55 2.23
N ASN A 192 -14.39 3.30 1.85
CA ASN A 192 -14.00 3.10 0.46
C ASN A 192 -14.39 1.68 0.02
N LYS A 193 -15.49 1.58 -0.72
CA LYS A 193 -15.99 0.29 -1.23
C LYS A 193 -15.04 -0.36 -2.22
N TYR A 194 -14.29 0.44 -2.98
CA TYR A 194 -13.30 -0.07 -3.94
C TYR A 194 -12.14 -0.73 -3.21
N LEU A 195 -11.68 -0.14 -2.09
CA LEU A 195 -10.62 -0.74 -1.28
C LEU A 195 -11.08 -2.06 -0.64
N TRP A 196 -12.29 -2.11 -0.08
CA TRP A 196 -12.84 -3.36 0.45
C TRP A 196 -12.95 -4.43 -0.63
N GLY A 197 -13.38 -4.05 -1.85
CA GLY A 197 -13.43 -4.96 -3.00
C GLY A 197 -12.04 -5.44 -3.43
N ALA A 198 -11.06 -4.55 -3.48
CA ALA A 198 -9.68 -4.87 -3.81
C ALA A 198 -9.06 -5.82 -2.77
N MET A 199 -9.22 -5.51 -1.48
CA MET A 199 -8.74 -6.37 -0.38
C MET A 199 -9.36 -7.77 -0.43
N ALA A 200 -10.69 -7.86 -0.60
CA ALA A 200 -11.38 -9.15 -0.69
C ALA A 200 -10.92 -9.96 -1.92
N LEU A 201 -10.76 -9.30 -3.06
CA LEU A 201 -10.26 -9.94 -4.28
C LEU A 201 -8.84 -10.45 -4.11
N SER A 202 -7.93 -9.62 -3.60
CA SER A 202 -6.54 -9.99 -3.34
C SER A 202 -6.44 -11.14 -2.33
N PHE A 203 -7.25 -11.10 -1.28
CA PHE A 203 -7.33 -12.16 -0.27
C PHE A 203 -7.77 -13.49 -0.88
N VAL A 204 -8.85 -13.49 -1.66
CA VAL A 204 -9.37 -14.70 -2.31
C VAL A 204 -8.37 -15.25 -3.33
N LEU A 205 -7.78 -14.41 -4.16
CA LEU A 205 -6.80 -14.82 -5.16
C LEU A 205 -5.54 -15.40 -4.52
N THR A 206 -5.01 -14.76 -3.48
CA THR A 206 -3.82 -15.27 -2.75
C THR A 206 -4.12 -16.59 -2.06
N SER A 207 -5.28 -16.74 -1.44
CA SER A 207 -5.70 -18.01 -0.86
C SER A 207 -5.85 -19.10 -1.93
N ALA A 208 -6.41 -18.74 -3.09
CA ALA A 208 -6.57 -19.68 -4.21
C ALA A 208 -5.22 -20.22 -4.73
N VAL A 209 -4.20 -19.37 -4.82
CA VAL A 209 -2.84 -19.79 -5.28
C VAL A 209 -2.23 -20.81 -4.32
N ILE A 210 -2.48 -20.69 -3.03
CA ILE A 210 -1.94 -21.62 -2.02
C ILE A 210 -2.73 -22.94 -1.99
N TYR A 211 -4.07 -22.89 -2.09
CA TYR A 211 -4.90 -24.06 -1.88
C TYR A 211 -5.29 -24.82 -3.16
N ILE A 212 -5.26 -24.20 -4.33
CA ILE A 212 -5.55 -24.90 -5.59
C ILE A 212 -4.28 -25.67 -6.03
N PRO A 213 -4.30 -27.04 -6.08
CA PRO A 213 -3.09 -27.83 -6.29
C PRO A 213 -2.31 -27.48 -7.56
N ALA A 214 -3.00 -27.16 -8.65
CA ALA A 214 -2.36 -26.78 -9.90
C ALA A 214 -1.59 -25.45 -9.79
N LEU A 215 -2.14 -24.48 -9.07
CA LEU A 215 -1.51 -23.16 -8.84
C LEU A 215 -0.38 -23.29 -7.81
N SER A 216 -0.64 -23.94 -6.67
CA SER A 216 0.35 -24.18 -5.63
C SER A 216 1.60 -24.85 -6.19
N SER A 217 1.43 -25.90 -6.99
CA SER A 217 2.55 -26.58 -7.67
C SER A 217 3.30 -25.68 -8.66
N ALA A 218 2.59 -24.83 -9.42
CA ALA A 218 3.21 -23.91 -10.37
C ALA A 218 4.05 -22.82 -9.67
N PHE A 219 3.65 -22.42 -8.47
CA PHE A 219 4.36 -21.44 -7.63
C PHE A 219 5.42 -22.08 -6.72
N GLY A 220 5.45 -23.42 -6.62
CA GLY A 220 6.38 -24.15 -5.77
C GLY A 220 6.04 -24.05 -4.28
N PHE A 221 4.75 -23.91 -3.94
CA PHE A 221 4.30 -23.88 -2.54
C PHE A 221 4.06 -25.28 -2.02
N GLU A 222 4.42 -25.46 -0.75
CA GLU A 222 3.98 -26.62 0.04
C GLU A 222 2.57 -26.39 0.61
N ARG A 223 1.96 -27.48 1.07
CA ARG A 223 0.63 -27.41 1.65
C ARG A 223 0.69 -26.77 3.03
N ILE A 224 0.05 -25.64 3.18
CA ILE A 224 -0.10 -24.94 4.45
C ILE A 224 -1.28 -25.54 5.22
N SER A 225 -1.06 -25.89 6.48
CA SER A 225 -2.11 -26.33 7.43
C SER A 225 -2.99 -25.12 7.81
N ALA A 226 -4.17 -25.41 8.39
CA ALA A 226 -5.05 -24.36 8.90
C ALA A 226 -4.39 -23.51 9.99
N LEU A 227 -3.57 -24.14 10.85
CA LEU A 227 -2.82 -23.41 11.89
C LEU A 227 -1.81 -22.43 11.30
N GLU A 228 -1.05 -22.85 10.31
CA GLU A 228 -0.08 -21.99 9.62
C GLU A 228 -0.77 -20.83 8.91
N TYR A 229 -1.92 -21.09 8.28
CA TYR A 229 -2.72 -20.07 7.64
C TYR A 229 -3.22 -19.03 8.65
N ASP A 230 -3.75 -19.47 9.79
CA ASP A 230 -4.24 -18.57 10.85
C ASP A 230 -3.09 -17.77 11.47
N VAL A 231 -1.91 -18.38 11.65
CA VAL A 231 -0.71 -17.68 12.13
C VAL A 231 -0.25 -16.62 11.13
N ALA A 232 -0.25 -16.93 9.83
CA ALA A 232 0.13 -15.97 8.79
C ALA A 232 -0.83 -14.78 8.74
N ILE A 233 -2.15 -15.02 8.84
CA ILE A 233 -3.14 -13.94 8.96
C ILE A 233 -2.93 -13.13 10.24
N GLY A 234 -2.71 -13.80 11.37
CA GLY A 234 -2.45 -13.14 12.65
C GLY A 234 -1.25 -12.21 12.61
N LEU A 235 -0.14 -12.67 12.01
CA LEU A 235 1.05 -11.84 11.78
C LEU A 235 0.74 -10.68 10.83
N GLY A 236 -0.03 -10.94 9.77
CA GLY A 236 -0.45 -9.90 8.83
C GLY A 236 -1.25 -8.79 9.51
N LEU A 237 -2.16 -9.14 10.41
CA LEU A 237 -2.98 -8.18 11.16
C LEU A 237 -2.15 -7.30 12.10
N LEU A 238 -0.99 -7.74 12.57
CA LEU A 238 -0.12 -6.95 13.46
C LEU A 238 0.42 -5.68 12.79
N VAL A 239 0.41 -5.59 11.47
CA VAL A 239 0.80 -4.35 10.78
C VAL A 239 -0.14 -3.19 11.12
N ILE A 240 -1.42 -3.47 11.39
CA ILE A 240 -2.41 -2.43 11.70
C ILE A 240 -2.00 -1.65 12.96
N PRO A 241 -1.91 -2.27 14.15
CA PRO A 241 -1.52 -1.54 15.35
C PRO A 241 -0.08 -1.03 15.29
N ALA A 242 0.84 -1.74 14.61
CA ALA A 242 2.24 -1.31 14.51
C ALA A 242 2.39 0.02 13.75
N VAL A 243 1.58 0.24 12.71
CA VAL A 243 1.59 1.48 11.94
C VAL A 243 0.77 2.56 12.65
N GLU A 244 -0.36 2.21 13.28
CA GLU A 244 -1.24 3.15 13.99
C GLU A 244 -0.53 3.84 15.16
N ILE A 245 0.27 3.10 15.97
CA ILE A 245 1.08 3.67 17.07
C ILE A 245 1.99 4.82 16.59
N ARG A 246 2.39 4.79 15.33
CA ARG A 246 3.26 5.82 14.74
C ARG A 246 2.49 7.03 14.23
N SER A 247 1.21 6.87 13.86
CA SER A 247 0.39 7.94 13.30
C SER A 247 -0.22 8.87 14.36
N GLU A 248 -0.14 8.48 15.65
CA GLU A 248 -0.46 9.31 16.81
C GLU A 248 0.76 10.13 17.28
#